data_abf63b8639aca053005f177dcb30cab9
#
_entry.id   abf63b8639aca053005f177dcb30cab9
#
_cell.length_a   1.000
_cell.length_b   1.000
_cell.length_c   1.000
_cell.angle_alpha   90.00
_cell.angle_beta   90.00
_cell.angle_gamma   90.00
#
_symmetry.space_group_name_H-M   'P 1'
#
loop_
_entity.id
_entity.type
_entity.pdbx_description
1 polymer ?
#
loop_
_entity_poly.entity_id
_entity_poly.type
_entity_poly.pdbx_seq_one_letter_code
_entity_poly.pdbx_strand_id
1 'polypeptide(L)'
;MAKKKPEIPKYGTITVKGIQYYRTRITDADGKELSLYATTCEELYEKQLEARKQVEEIIFHRQHPTVAEYCEKWLLMQSAKVSASTLRGYTRDMTNYIIKPLGEMYMEEVTADDIWLALVPLSKKSESLYNKINMLLKCIFYAAERSQILEYNPCVGISGKGGKLAKKKEALTDQQVAVLLDTVKGLPPYLFIMLGLYSGLRREEILALQWDCVFLDEATPYLSVKRAWRTEHNRPVISTVLKTPAAKRDIPIPKCLADCLREAKEISHSDYVIADSQGEPLAASQFQRVWQYVVVRSAKARNYYKYVNGQSIKYTVTPTLGMTQKNQPKIKYALDFDVTPHQLRHTYITNLL
;
A
#
# COMPACT_ATOMS: atom_id res chain seq x y z
N MET A 1 18.25 43.85 -39.84
CA MET A 1 18.27 44.80 -38.70
C MET A 1 19.17 44.23 -37.61
N ALA A 2 20.30 44.89 -37.29
CA ALA A 2 21.19 44.42 -36.21
C ALA A 2 20.45 44.57 -34.86
N LYS A 3 20.34 43.47 -34.08
CA LYS A 3 19.79 43.52 -32.71
C LYS A 3 20.69 44.44 -31.88
N LYS A 4 20.14 45.55 -31.36
CA LYS A 4 20.84 46.41 -30.40
C LYS A 4 21.28 45.50 -29.23
N LYS A 5 22.58 45.55 -28.86
CA LYS A 5 23.08 44.90 -27.66
C LYS A 5 22.30 45.47 -26.46
N PRO A 6 21.84 44.64 -25.52
CA PRO A 6 21.16 45.14 -24.35
C PRO A 6 22.08 46.04 -23.53
N GLU A 7 21.53 47.14 -23.05
CA GLU A 7 22.28 48.10 -22.25
C GLU A 7 22.46 47.50 -20.84
N ILE A 8 23.74 47.25 -20.46
CA ILE A 8 24.07 46.62 -19.19
C ILE A 8 23.92 47.66 -18.05
N PRO A 9 23.14 47.38 -16.99
CA PRO A 9 22.99 48.32 -15.89
C PRO A 9 24.31 48.57 -15.15
N LYS A 10 24.43 49.74 -14.51
CA LYS A 10 25.53 50.03 -13.59
C LYS A 10 25.28 49.32 -12.25
N TYR A 11 26.20 48.47 -11.84
CA TYR A 11 26.15 47.75 -10.58
C TYR A 11 27.04 48.36 -9.51
N GLY A 12 26.63 48.27 -8.25
CA GLY A 12 27.47 48.61 -7.10
C GLY A 12 28.60 47.59 -6.92
N THR A 13 29.74 48.03 -6.38
CA THR A 13 30.88 47.16 -6.13
C THR A 13 31.08 46.89 -4.62
N ILE A 14 31.63 45.71 -4.31
CA ILE A 14 32.06 45.33 -2.96
C ILE A 14 33.39 44.61 -3.02
N THR A 15 34.27 44.89 -2.07
CA THR A 15 35.57 44.21 -1.96
C THR A 15 35.51 43.13 -0.93
N VAL A 16 35.82 41.87 -1.31
CA VAL A 16 35.88 40.71 -0.42
C VAL A 16 37.25 40.06 -0.54
N LYS A 17 37.99 39.98 0.55
CA LYS A 17 39.36 39.43 0.59
C LYS A 17 40.34 40.02 -0.47
N GLY A 18 40.21 41.33 -0.70
CA GLY A 18 41.07 42.06 -1.66
C GLY A 18 40.61 41.93 -3.14
N ILE A 19 39.55 41.19 -3.45
CA ILE A 19 39.00 41.08 -4.80
C ILE A 19 37.75 41.94 -4.90
N GLN A 20 37.62 42.75 -5.93
CA GLN A 20 36.48 43.60 -6.20
C GLN A 20 35.42 42.79 -6.98
N TYR A 21 34.18 42.80 -6.50
CA TYR A 21 33.03 42.16 -7.12
C TYR A 21 31.94 43.19 -7.40
N TYR A 22 31.26 43.04 -8.52
CA TYR A 22 29.99 43.70 -8.78
C TYR A 22 28.88 42.95 -8.04
N ARG A 23 27.88 43.69 -7.52
CA ARG A 23 26.79 43.13 -6.71
C ARG A 23 25.44 43.63 -7.18
N THR A 24 24.45 42.73 -7.20
CA THR A 24 23.03 43.05 -7.32
C THR A 24 22.20 42.20 -6.38
N ARG A 25 20.92 42.53 -6.22
CA ARG A 25 19.96 41.75 -5.47
C ARG A 25 18.78 41.43 -6.36
N ILE A 26 18.18 40.26 -6.13
CA ILE A 26 16.91 39.86 -6.68
C ILE A 26 16.06 39.34 -5.53
N THR A 27 14.73 39.40 -5.69
CA THR A 27 13.79 38.74 -4.78
C THR A 27 13.51 37.35 -5.30
N ASP A 28 13.64 36.33 -4.48
CA ASP A 28 13.28 34.96 -4.84
C ASP A 28 11.78 34.74 -4.83
N ALA A 29 11.34 33.51 -5.19
CA ALA A 29 9.93 33.15 -5.24
C ALA A 29 9.24 33.11 -3.85
N ASP A 30 10.01 33.19 -2.76
CA ASP A 30 9.54 33.23 -1.39
C ASP A 30 9.53 34.66 -0.78
N GLY A 31 9.89 35.67 -1.60
CA GLY A 31 9.96 37.07 -1.16
C GLY A 31 11.26 37.42 -0.44
N LYS A 32 12.29 36.54 -0.44
CA LYS A 32 13.58 36.80 0.22
C LYS A 32 14.55 37.43 -0.75
N GLU A 33 15.40 38.35 -0.27
CA GLU A 33 16.48 38.94 -1.04
C GLU A 33 17.64 37.94 -1.23
N LEU A 34 17.97 37.63 -2.50
CA LEU A 34 19.14 36.88 -2.92
C LEU A 34 20.19 37.84 -3.50
N SER A 35 21.41 37.83 -2.95
CA SER A 35 22.51 38.63 -3.46
C SER A 35 23.32 37.88 -4.52
N LEU A 36 23.54 38.49 -5.69
CA LEU A 36 24.34 37.92 -6.75
C LEU A 36 25.64 38.72 -6.87
N TYR A 37 26.73 38.03 -7.17
CA TYR A 37 28.06 38.59 -7.32
C TYR A 37 28.74 38.06 -8.58
N ALA A 38 29.54 38.92 -9.23
CA ALA A 38 30.42 38.56 -10.36
C ALA A 38 31.62 39.45 -10.43
N THR A 39 32.65 39.05 -11.18
CA THR A 39 33.88 39.82 -11.39
C THR A 39 33.74 40.84 -12.47
N THR A 40 32.77 40.69 -13.40
CA THR A 40 32.46 41.66 -14.47
C THR A 40 30.97 42.03 -14.42
N CYS A 41 30.63 43.18 -15.02
CA CYS A 41 29.25 43.65 -15.15
C CYS A 41 28.45 42.74 -16.10
N GLU A 42 29.08 42.25 -17.16
CA GLU A 42 28.44 41.34 -18.14
C GLU A 42 28.04 40.03 -17.48
N GLU A 43 28.96 39.39 -16.75
CA GLU A 43 28.70 38.15 -16.02
C GLU A 43 27.60 38.32 -14.96
N LEU A 44 27.60 39.47 -14.27
CA LEU A 44 26.56 39.74 -13.27
C LEU A 44 25.18 39.94 -13.93
N TYR A 45 25.13 40.57 -15.07
CA TYR A 45 23.91 40.79 -15.83
C TYR A 45 23.31 39.45 -16.34
N GLU A 46 24.16 38.56 -16.86
CA GLU A 46 23.74 37.23 -17.28
C GLU A 46 23.19 36.39 -16.08
N LYS A 47 23.92 36.39 -14.96
CA LYS A 47 23.47 35.74 -13.72
C LYS A 47 22.14 36.30 -13.22
N GLN A 48 21.95 37.62 -13.33
CA GLN A 48 20.70 38.26 -12.88
C GLN A 48 19.54 37.88 -13.80
N LEU A 49 19.73 37.82 -15.12
CA LEU A 49 18.71 37.40 -16.07
C LEU A 49 18.30 35.95 -15.86
N GLU A 50 19.28 35.06 -15.70
CA GLU A 50 19.05 33.66 -15.45
C GLU A 50 18.30 33.42 -14.12
N ALA A 51 18.73 34.07 -13.04
CA ALA A 51 18.10 33.97 -11.75
C ALA A 51 16.65 34.51 -11.75
N ARG A 52 16.39 35.64 -12.46
CA ARG A 52 15.02 36.15 -12.64
C ARG A 52 14.16 35.16 -13.42
N LYS A 53 14.66 34.59 -14.50
CA LYS A 53 13.93 33.57 -15.26
C LYS A 53 13.59 32.34 -14.42
N GLN A 54 14.52 31.88 -13.61
CA GLN A 54 14.27 30.77 -12.68
C GLN A 54 13.18 31.12 -11.64
N VAL A 55 13.20 32.34 -11.11
CA VAL A 55 12.15 32.79 -10.16
C VAL A 55 10.79 32.88 -10.87
N GLU A 56 10.72 33.41 -12.07
CA GLU A 56 9.50 33.49 -12.88
C GLU A 56 8.95 32.07 -13.20
N GLU A 57 9.81 31.13 -13.58
CA GLU A 57 9.44 29.73 -13.78
C GLU A 57 8.87 29.09 -12.52
N ILE A 58 9.51 29.29 -11.36
CA ILE A 58 9.03 28.76 -10.07
C ILE A 58 7.65 29.36 -9.72
N ILE A 59 7.45 30.65 -9.91
CA ILE A 59 6.17 31.33 -9.66
C ILE A 59 5.10 30.78 -10.62
N PHE A 60 5.44 30.62 -11.91
CA PHE A 60 4.53 30.07 -12.91
C PHE A 60 4.09 28.65 -12.53
N HIS A 61 5.02 27.74 -12.21
CA HIS A 61 4.69 26.37 -11.78
C HIS A 61 3.91 26.29 -10.48
N ARG A 62 4.09 27.27 -9.57
CA ARG A 62 3.25 27.35 -8.34
C ARG A 62 1.80 27.73 -8.65
N GLN A 63 1.57 28.56 -9.66
CA GLN A 63 0.25 28.99 -10.09
C GLN A 63 -0.40 27.98 -11.04
N HIS A 64 0.40 27.37 -11.91
CA HIS A 64 0.00 26.42 -12.95
C HIS A 64 0.75 25.07 -12.77
N PRO A 65 0.46 24.30 -11.71
CA PRO A 65 1.15 23.04 -11.48
C PRO A 65 0.73 21.99 -12.51
N THR A 66 1.66 21.11 -12.85
CA THR A 66 1.34 19.88 -13.58
C THR A 66 0.57 18.91 -12.67
N VAL A 67 -0.09 17.91 -13.28
CA VAL A 67 -0.77 16.85 -12.53
C VAL A 67 0.21 16.11 -11.62
N ALA A 68 1.46 15.87 -12.04
CA ALA A 68 2.47 15.21 -11.22
C ALA A 68 2.82 16.05 -9.98
N GLU A 69 3.12 17.34 -10.17
CA GLU A 69 3.45 18.25 -9.06
C GLU A 69 2.29 18.40 -8.06
N TYR A 70 1.05 18.52 -8.57
CA TYR A 70 -0.11 18.60 -7.70
C TYR A 70 -0.38 17.29 -6.95
N CYS A 71 -0.16 16.14 -7.58
CA CYS A 71 -0.24 14.83 -6.93
C CYS A 71 0.74 14.71 -5.77
N GLU A 72 1.99 15.16 -5.93
CA GLU A 72 3.00 15.16 -4.86
C GLU A 72 2.58 16.06 -3.70
N LYS A 73 2.12 17.28 -3.99
CA LYS A 73 1.56 18.22 -2.99
C LYS A 73 0.37 17.59 -2.25
N TRP A 74 -0.53 16.95 -2.97
CA TRP A 74 -1.69 16.29 -2.39
C TRP A 74 -1.28 15.10 -1.48
N LEU A 75 -0.32 14.28 -1.90
CA LEU A 75 0.23 13.19 -1.09
C LEU A 75 0.87 13.70 0.21
N LEU A 76 1.59 14.82 0.13
CA LEU A 76 2.16 15.46 1.32
C LEU A 76 1.06 15.88 2.30
N MET A 77 -0.03 16.51 1.82
CA MET A 77 -1.18 16.86 2.65
C MET A 77 -1.87 15.62 3.24
N GLN A 78 -1.94 14.50 2.51
CA GLN A 78 -2.52 13.26 3.01
C GLN A 78 -1.63 12.57 4.04
N SER A 79 -0.31 12.76 4.02
CA SER A 79 0.61 12.13 4.98
C SER A 79 0.27 12.45 6.44
N ALA A 80 -0.32 13.62 6.71
CA ALA A 80 -0.79 14.03 8.03
C ALA A 80 -2.14 13.40 8.43
N LYS A 81 -2.90 12.80 7.48
CA LYS A 81 -4.28 12.35 7.71
C LYS A 81 -4.44 10.85 7.66
N VAL A 82 -3.58 10.15 6.94
CA VAL A 82 -3.71 8.70 6.69
C VAL A 82 -2.52 7.92 7.21
N SER A 83 -2.71 6.63 7.45
CA SER A 83 -1.60 5.75 7.86
C SER A 83 -0.53 5.62 6.76
N ALA A 84 0.73 5.36 7.16
CA ALA A 84 1.84 5.16 6.24
C ALA A 84 1.57 4.05 5.19
N SER A 85 0.83 2.99 5.55
CA SER A 85 0.44 1.93 4.61
C SER A 85 -0.57 2.40 3.57
N THR A 86 -1.52 3.25 3.96
CA THR A 86 -2.50 3.86 3.04
C THR A 86 -1.80 4.83 2.10
N LEU A 87 -0.89 5.66 2.64
CA LEU A 87 -0.12 6.61 1.86
C LEU A 87 0.73 5.91 0.79
N ARG A 88 1.48 4.85 1.16
CA ARG A 88 2.22 4.02 0.20
C ARG A 88 1.31 3.44 -0.90
N GLY A 89 0.10 3.01 -0.53
CA GLY A 89 -0.90 2.55 -1.48
C GLY A 89 -1.35 3.64 -2.45
N TYR A 90 -1.59 4.86 -1.97
CA TYR A 90 -1.93 6.02 -2.79
C TYR A 90 -0.78 6.38 -3.74
N THR A 91 0.45 6.53 -3.21
CA THR A 91 1.64 6.84 -4.02
C THR A 91 1.80 5.85 -5.17
N ARG A 92 1.80 4.54 -4.88
CA ARG A 92 1.94 3.49 -5.91
C ARG A 92 0.85 3.60 -6.98
N ASP A 93 -0.40 3.76 -6.56
CA ASP A 93 -1.55 3.73 -7.46
C ASP A 93 -1.61 5.02 -8.28
N MET A 94 -1.31 6.18 -7.70
CA MET A 94 -1.22 7.46 -8.41
C MET A 94 -0.07 7.46 -9.43
N THR A 95 1.14 7.01 -9.03
CA THR A 95 2.28 6.91 -9.96
C THR A 95 1.94 6.05 -11.17
N ASN A 96 1.30 4.89 -10.95
CA ASN A 96 1.06 3.94 -12.04
C ASN A 96 -0.14 4.30 -12.92
N TYR A 97 -1.16 4.97 -12.41
CA TYR A 97 -2.44 5.11 -13.09
C TYR A 97 -2.95 6.55 -13.26
N ILE A 98 -2.29 7.53 -12.62
CA ILE A 98 -2.62 8.95 -12.76
C ILE A 98 -1.43 9.72 -13.34
N ILE A 99 -0.26 9.64 -12.68
CA ILE A 99 0.92 10.42 -13.10
C ILE A 99 1.47 9.90 -14.45
N LYS A 100 1.50 8.58 -14.68
CA LYS A 100 1.98 8.06 -15.98
C LYS A 100 1.18 8.56 -17.18
N PRO A 101 -0.16 8.57 -17.18
CA PRO A 101 -0.94 9.06 -18.32
C PRO A 101 -1.14 10.57 -18.35
N LEU A 102 -1.17 11.27 -17.22
CA LEU A 102 -1.59 12.68 -17.14
C LEU A 102 -0.52 13.62 -16.55
N GLY A 103 0.57 13.07 -16.01
CA GLY A 103 1.50 13.80 -15.13
C GLY A 103 2.15 15.03 -15.75
N GLU A 104 2.41 15.02 -17.05
CA GLU A 104 3.05 16.11 -17.80
C GLU A 104 2.06 17.23 -18.18
N MET A 105 0.75 16.97 -18.11
CA MET A 105 -0.27 17.98 -18.41
C MET A 105 -0.40 18.97 -17.25
N TYR A 106 -0.66 20.23 -17.55
CA TYR A 106 -1.06 21.19 -16.53
C TYR A 106 -2.45 20.86 -16.00
N MET A 107 -2.66 21.08 -14.69
CA MET A 107 -3.94 20.74 -14.03
C MET A 107 -5.14 21.38 -14.72
N GLU A 108 -5.01 22.61 -15.19
CA GLU A 108 -6.05 23.40 -15.86
C GLU A 108 -6.36 22.95 -17.29
N GLU A 109 -5.44 22.22 -17.93
CA GLU A 109 -5.61 21.70 -19.30
C GLU A 109 -6.32 20.34 -19.34
N VAL A 110 -6.39 19.65 -18.19
CA VAL A 110 -6.98 18.31 -18.13
C VAL A 110 -8.49 18.38 -18.35
N THR A 111 -8.96 17.67 -19.36
CA THR A 111 -10.38 17.57 -19.71
C THR A 111 -11.04 16.30 -19.13
N ALA A 112 -12.35 16.24 -19.17
CA ALA A 112 -13.09 15.02 -18.82
C ALA A 112 -12.72 13.83 -19.71
N ASP A 113 -12.40 14.08 -20.99
CA ASP A 113 -11.99 13.03 -21.93
C ASP A 113 -10.62 12.46 -21.55
N ASP A 114 -9.68 13.26 -21.10
CA ASP A 114 -8.38 12.80 -20.62
C ASP A 114 -8.52 11.90 -19.40
N ILE A 115 -9.41 12.26 -18.47
CA ILE A 115 -9.74 11.42 -17.32
C ILE A 115 -10.35 10.07 -17.77
N TRP A 116 -11.29 10.10 -18.73
CA TRP A 116 -11.86 8.88 -19.30
C TRP A 116 -10.79 8.02 -19.96
N LEU A 117 -9.91 8.58 -20.78
CA LEU A 117 -8.83 7.87 -21.45
C LEU A 117 -7.85 7.24 -20.43
N ALA A 118 -7.55 7.92 -19.33
CA ALA A 118 -6.73 7.35 -18.24
C ALA A 118 -7.42 6.16 -17.54
N LEU A 119 -8.75 6.14 -17.47
CA LEU A 119 -9.52 5.06 -16.86
C LEU A 119 -9.75 3.86 -17.80
N VAL A 120 -9.71 4.03 -19.13
CA VAL A 120 -9.98 2.96 -20.13
C VAL A 120 -9.12 1.70 -19.89
N PRO A 121 -7.80 1.77 -19.67
CA PRO A 121 -6.99 0.57 -19.42
C PRO A 121 -7.40 -0.20 -18.15
N LEU A 122 -8.03 0.50 -17.19
CA LEU A 122 -8.49 -0.09 -15.93
C LEU A 122 -9.78 -0.88 -16.08
N SER A 123 -10.54 -0.70 -17.17
CA SER A 123 -11.75 -1.49 -17.48
C SER A 123 -11.44 -2.99 -17.55
N LYS A 124 -10.22 -3.36 -17.93
CA LYS A 124 -9.73 -4.76 -17.98
C LYS A 124 -9.16 -5.26 -16.65
N LYS A 125 -8.99 -4.39 -15.66
CA LYS A 125 -8.52 -4.70 -14.29
C LYS A 125 -9.70 -4.97 -13.34
N SER A 126 -9.42 -5.14 -12.05
CA SER A 126 -10.48 -5.35 -11.05
C SER A 126 -11.30 -4.07 -10.82
N GLU A 127 -12.60 -4.24 -10.59
CA GLU A 127 -13.51 -3.15 -10.21
C GLU A 127 -12.99 -2.35 -9.00
N SER A 128 -12.44 -3.04 -8.00
CA SER A 128 -11.87 -2.38 -6.82
C SER A 128 -10.71 -1.42 -7.15
N LEU A 129 -9.86 -1.78 -8.13
CA LEU A 129 -8.79 -0.88 -8.58
C LEU A 129 -9.36 0.29 -9.37
N TYR A 130 -10.28 0.02 -10.30
CA TYR A 130 -10.95 1.07 -11.08
C TYR A 130 -11.60 2.11 -10.16
N ASN A 131 -12.42 1.65 -9.21
CA ASN A 131 -13.14 2.52 -8.29
C ASN A 131 -12.17 3.30 -7.38
N LYS A 132 -11.05 2.69 -6.97
CA LYS A 132 -10.02 3.36 -6.18
C LYS A 132 -9.33 4.48 -6.96
N ILE A 133 -8.95 4.24 -8.22
CA ILE A 133 -8.30 5.27 -9.05
C ILE A 133 -9.29 6.40 -9.36
N ASN A 134 -10.52 6.08 -9.71
CA ASN A 134 -11.58 7.08 -9.92
C ASN A 134 -11.80 7.93 -8.66
N MET A 135 -11.84 7.32 -7.48
CA MET A 135 -11.92 8.03 -6.20
C MET A 135 -10.71 8.96 -6.00
N LEU A 136 -9.48 8.49 -6.28
CA LEU A 136 -8.27 9.32 -6.14
C LEU A 136 -8.30 10.51 -7.09
N LEU A 137 -8.65 10.31 -8.37
CA LEU A 137 -8.83 11.40 -9.35
C LEU A 137 -9.81 12.44 -8.83
N LYS A 138 -11.00 12.01 -8.39
CA LYS A 138 -12.01 12.92 -7.81
C LYS A 138 -11.48 13.69 -6.61
N CYS A 139 -10.76 13.04 -5.70
CA CYS A 139 -10.20 13.71 -4.52
C CYS A 139 -9.13 14.75 -4.88
N ILE A 140 -8.28 14.45 -5.87
CA ILE A 140 -7.18 15.33 -6.31
C ILE A 140 -7.77 16.56 -7.00
N PHE A 141 -8.61 16.36 -8.01
CA PHE A 141 -9.21 17.46 -8.78
C PHE A 141 -10.17 18.31 -7.95
N TYR A 142 -10.91 17.72 -7.02
CA TYR A 142 -11.71 18.46 -6.05
C TYR A 142 -10.84 19.33 -5.11
N ALA A 143 -9.70 18.80 -4.66
CA ALA A 143 -8.79 19.58 -3.83
C ALA A 143 -8.15 20.74 -4.63
N ALA A 144 -7.86 20.54 -5.92
CA ALA A 144 -7.31 21.57 -6.81
C ALA A 144 -8.33 22.70 -7.06
N GLU A 145 -9.58 22.35 -7.33
CA GLU A 145 -10.68 23.30 -7.48
C GLU A 145 -10.86 24.14 -6.20
N ARG A 146 -10.90 23.51 -5.03
CA ARG A 146 -11.00 24.22 -3.75
C ARG A 146 -9.79 25.11 -3.44
N SER A 147 -8.64 24.79 -4.00
CA SER A 147 -7.40 25.60 -3.87
C SER A 147 -7.29 26.69 -4.97
N GLN A 148 -8.34 26.87 -5.76
CA GLN A 148 -8.40 27.85 -6.86
C GLN A 148 -7.30 27.66 -7.92
N ILE A 149 -6.79 26.42 -8.06
CA ILE A 149 -5.90 26.00 -9.17
C ILE A 149 -6.75 25.74 -10.43
N LEU A 150 -8.01 25.33 -10.24
CA LEU A 150 -8.96 25.03 -11.31
C LEU A 150 -10.22 25.86 -11.13
N GLU A 151 -10.75 26.36 -12.24
CA GLU A 151 -12.09 26.96 -12.27
C GLU A 151 -13.19 25.90 -12.31
N TYR A 152 -12.91 24.77 -12.97
CA TYR A 152 -13.84 23.68 -13.17
C TYR A 152 -13.18 22.31 -12.93
N ASN A 153 -13.90 21.40 -12.27
CA ASN A 153 -13.44 20.05 -11.96
C ASN A 153 -13.79 19.06 -13.09
N PRO A 154 -12.82 18.56 -13.87
CA PRO A 154 -13.09 17.65 -14.99
C PRO A 154 -13.64 16.27 -14.57
N CYS A 155 -13.58 15.93 -13.27
CA CYS A 155 -14.13 14.67 -12.75
C CYS A 155 -15.64 14.73 -12.46
N VAL A 156 -16.29 15.88 -12.65
CA VAL A 156 -17.77 16.01 -12.49
C VAL A 156 -18.46 15.15 -13.55
N GLY A 157 -19.45 14.35 -13.15
CA GLY A 157 -20.19 13.48 -14.06
C GLY A 157 -19.50 12.17 -14.45
N ILE A 158 -18.24 11.96 -14.09
CA ILE A 158 -17.56 10.70 -14.39
C ILE A 158 -18.15 9.56 -13.54
N SER A 159 -18.65 8.51 -14.23
CA SER A 159 -19.23 7.33 -13.58
C SER A 159 -18.19 6.62 -12.70
N GLY A 160 -18.62 6.24 -11.49
CA GLY A 160 -17.81 5.49 -10.54
C GLY A 160 -17.75 3.98 -10.79
N LYS A 161 -18.41 3.46 -11.82
CA LYS A 161 -18.52 2.02 -12.05
C LYS A 161 -17.71 1.58 -13.27
N GLY A 162 -16.79 0.65 -13.06
CA GLY A 162 -15.99 0.06 -14.13
C GLY A 162 -15.08 -1.04 -13.61
N GLY A 163 -14.40 -1.73 -14.53
CA GLY A 163 -13.54 -2.86 -14.21
C GLY A 163 -14.27 -4.20 -14.09
N LYS A 164 -13.49 -5.26 -13.96
CA LYS A 164 -14.02 -6.63 -13.82
C LYS A 164 -14.45 -6.89 -12.39
N LEU A 165 -15.67 -7.37 -12.22
CA LEU A 165 -16.19 -7.84 -10.94
C LEU A 165 -15.26 -8.90 -10.35
N ALA A 166 -14.91 -8.75 -9.08
CA ALA A 166 -14.20 -9.79 -8.36
C ALA A 166 -15.11 -11.00 -8.17
N LYS A 167 -14.56 -12.21 -8.35
CA LYS A 167 -15.28 -13.42 -7.94
C LYS A 167 -15.46 -13.36 -6.42
N LYS A 168 -16.70 -13.40 -5.98
CA LYS A 168 -17.05 -13.44 -4.55
C LYS A 168 -16.43 -14.72 -3.97
N LYS A 169 -15.60 -14.57 -2.94
CA LYS A 169 -15.10 -15.72 -2.20
C LYS A 169 -16.18 -16.13 -1.21
N GLU A 170 -16.66 -17.36 -1.37
CA GLU A 170 -17.63 -17.95 -0.47
C GLU A 170 -16.96 -18.44 0.82
N ALA A 171 -17.73 -18.58 1.87
CA ALA A 171 -17.34 -19.27 3.09
C ALA A 171 -17.01 -20.73 2.78
N LEU A 172 -16.13 -21.34 3.56
CA LEU A 172 -15.87 -22.77 3.46
C LEU A 172 -17.09 -23.54 3.99
N THR A 173 -17.44 -24.63 3.32
CA THR A 173 -18.45 -25.57 3.84
C THR A 173 -17.88 -26.37 5.00
N ASP A 174 -18.74 -26.97 5.84
CA ASP A 174 -18.29 -27.80 6.96
C ASP A 174 -17.41 -28.96 6.51
N GLN A 175 -17.72 -29.57 5.36
CA GLN A 175 -16.87 -30.62 4.77
C GLN A 175 -15.49 -30.08 4.38
N GLN A 176 -15.43 -28.88 3.80
CA GLN A 176 -14.16 -28.24 3.44
C GLN A 176 -13.35 -27.87 4.70
N VAL A 177 -14.01 -27.41 5.76
CA VAL A 177 -13.38 -27.14 7.06
C VAL A 177 -12.78 -28.42 7.63
N ALA A 178 -13.53 -29.53 7.64
CA ALA A 178 -13.05 -30.82 8.15
C ALA A 178 -11.83 -31.31 7.35
N VAL A 179 -11.89 -31.30 6.02
CA VAL A 179 -10.77 -31.68 5.14
C VAL A 179 -9.56 -30.77 5.35
N LEU A 180 -9.77 -29.46 5.51
CA LEU A 180 -8.68 -28.52 5.77
C LEU A 180 -7.97 -28.83 7.09
N LEU A 181 -8.73 -28.99 8.18
CA LEU A 181 -8.17 -29.25 9.50
C LEU A 181 -7.41 -30.58 9.55
N ASP A 182 -7.97 -31.64 8.95
CA ASP A 182 -7.28 -32.93 8.84
C ASP A 182 -5.97 -32.81 8.03
N THR A 183 -6.01 -32.09 6.91
CA THR A 183 -4.85 -31.89 6.02
C THR A 183 -3.69 -31.16 6.69
N VAL A 184 -3.99 -30.24 7.61
CA VAL A 184 -2.96 -29.38 8.26
C VAL A 184 -2.70 -29.76 9.72
N LYS A 185 -3.33 -30.79 10.25
CA LYS A 185 -3.12 -31.26 11.62
C LYS A 185 -1.64 -31.58 11.87
N GLY A 186 -1.10 -31.05 12.95
CA GLY A 186 0.32 -31.19 13.30
C GLY A 186 1.29 -30.38 12.41
N LEU A 187 0.80 -29.53 11.50
CA LEU A 187 1.62 -28.67 10.67
C LEU A 187 1.61 -27.22 11.19
N PRO A 188 2.63 -26.40 10.88
CA PRO A 188 2.76 -25.03 11.37
C PRO A 188 1.54 -24.11 11.20
N PRO A 189 0.70 -24.21 10.14
CA PRO A 189 -0.48 -23.34 10.01
C PRO A 189 -1.70 -23.78 10.87
N TYR A 190 -1.65 -24.94 11.54
CA TYR A 190 -2.82 -25.51 12.21
C TYR A 190 -3.44 -24.57 13.23
N LEU A 191 -2.65 -24.07 14.18
CA LEU A 191 -3.13 -23.15 15.23
C LEU A 191 -3.67 -21.85 14.65
N PHE A 192 -3.02 -21.30 13.62
CA PHE A 192 -3.51 -20.11 12.91
C PHE A 192 -4.89 -20.35 12.28
N ILE A 193 -5.08 -21.53 11.68
CA ILE A 193 -6.34 -21.89 11.02
C ILE A 193 -7.44 -22.11 12.06
N MET A 194 -7.14 -22.78 13.17
CA MET A 194 -8.06 -22.92 14.30
C MET A 194 -8.54 -21.56 14.85
N LEU A 195 -7.61 -20.63 15.08
CA LEU A 195 -7.93 -19.28 15.51
C LEU A 195 -8.81 -18.55 14.48
N GLY A 196 -8.47 -18.62 13.19
CA GLY A 196 -9.23 -17.98 12.12
C GLY A 196 -10.66 -18.50 11.99
N LEU A 197 -10.85 -19.83 12.08
CA LEU A 197 -12.14 -20.51 11.93
C LEU A 197 -13.05 -20.37 13.15
N TYR A 198 -12.49 -20.38 14.37
CA TYR A 198 -13.29 -20.48 15.61
C TYR A 198 -13.31 -19.23 16.48
N SER A 199 -12.56 -18.18 16.11
CA SER A 199 -12.65 -16.86 16.77
C SER A 199 -12.92 -15.73 15.78
N GLY A 200 -12.80 -15.99 14.48
CA GLY A 200 -13.00 -14.98 13.46
C GLY A 200 -12.03 -13.79 13.55
N LEU A 201 -10.90 -13.94 14.19
CA LEU A 201 -9.85 -12.92 14.24
C LEU A 201 -9.33 -12.57 12.85
N ARG A 202 -8.94 -11.32 12.65
CA ARG A 202 -8.20 -10.93 11.44
C ARG A 202 -6.79 -11.50 11.49
N ARG A 203 -6.16 -11.72 10.33
CA ARG A 203 -4.77 -12.18 10.24
C ARG A 203 -3.83 -11.36 11.14
N GLU A 204 -3.95 -10.06 11.11
CA GLU A 204 -3.14 -9.14 11.87
C GLU A 204 -3.40 -9.22 13.38
N GLU A 205 -4.63 -9.58 13.78
CA GLU A 205 -5.02 -9.81 15.17
C GLU A 205 -4.46 -11.15 15.67
N ILE A 206 -4.52 -12.21 14.83
CA ILE A 206 -3.95 -13.53 15.16
C ILE A 206 -2.42 -13.44 15.34
N LEU A 207 -1.71 -12.76 14.43
CA LEU A 207 -0.26 -12.63 14.49
C LEU A 207 0.23 -11.73 15.63
N ALA A 208 -0.65 -10.93 16.23
CA ALA A 208 -0.36 -10.09 17.38
C ALA A 208 -0.86 -10.68 18.70
N LEU A 209 -1.53 -11.84 18.67
CA LEU A 209 -2.12 -12.42 19.85
C LEU A 209 -1.03 -12.91 20.81
N GLN A 210 -1.11 -12.47 22.06
CA GLN A 210 -0.24 -12.87 23.16
C GLN A 210 -1.03 -13.65 24.20
N TRP A 211 -0.34 -14.47 24.98
CA TRP A 211 -0.96 -15.32 26.00
C TRP A 211 -1.64 -14.53 27.13
N ASP A 212 -1.25 -13.28 27.37
CA ASP A 212 -1.92 -12.35 28.30
C ASP A 212 -3.34 -11.93 27.85
N CYS A 213 -3.70 -12.26 26.61
CA CYS A 213 -5.01 -12.01 26.01
C CYS A 213 -5.82 -13.28 25.77
N VAL A 214 -5.39 -14.42 26.32
CA VAL A 214 -6.01 -15.75 26.16
C VAL A 214 -6.49 -16.23 27.53
N PHE A 215 -7.80 -16.24 27.73
CA PHE A 215 -8.45 -16.59 29.01
C PHE A 215 -9.13 -17.95 28.89
N LEU A 216 -8.47 -18.99 29.36
CA LEU A 216 -8.91 -20.38 29.16
C LEU A 216 -9.60 -20.99 30.41
N ASP A 217 -9.35 -20.41 31.58
CA ASP A 217 -9.79 -20.93 32.87
C ASP A 217 -11.12 -20.31 33.34
N GLU A 218 -11.68 -19.41 32.54
CA GLU A 218 -12.98 -18.78 32.78
C GLU A 218 -14.14 -19.76 32.46
N ALA A 219 -15.31 -19.53 33.08
CA ALA A 219 -16.51 -20.32 32.82
C ALA A 219 -16.88 -20.36 31.33
N THR A 220 -16.60 -19.26 30.61
CA THR A 220 -16.66 -19.18 29.16
C THR A 220 -15.31 -18.70 28.65
N PRO A 221 -14.46 -19.59 28.11
CA PRO A 221 -13.17 -19.21 27.57
C PRO A 221 -13.30 -18.14 26.47
N TYR A 222 -12.41 -17.15 26.47
CA TYR A 222 -12.44 -16.05 25.49
C TYR A 222 -11.05 -15.52 25.14
N LEU A 223 -10.97 -14.80 24.00
CA LEU A 223 -9.80 -14.06 23.53
C LEU A 223 -10.09 -12.56 23.59
N SER A 224 -9.12 -11.79 24.08
CA SER A 224 -9.22 -10.32 24.10
C SER A 224 -8.38 -9.69 22.99
N VAL A 225 -9.00 -8.95 22.09
CA VAL A 225 -8.31 -8.27 20.98
C VAL A 225 -7.83 -6.91 21.45
N LYS A 226 -6.55 -6.78 21.73
CA LYS A 226 -5.91 -5.53 22.21
C LYS A 226 -4.83 -4.99 21.28
N ARG A 227 -4.30 -5.84 20.40
CA ARG A 227 -3.13 -5.54 19.55
C ARG A 227 -3.37 -5.97 18.12
N ALA A 228 -2.62 -5.36 17.19
CA ALA A 228 -2.57 -5.77 15.79
C ALA A 228 -1.14 -5.74 15.26
N TRP A 229 -0.82 -6.75 14.48
CA TRP A 229 0.44 -6.89 13.78
C TRP A 229 0.50 -5.98 12.55
N ARG A 230 1.63 -5.34 12.32
CA ARG A 230 1.92 -4.51 11.14
C ARG A 230 3.32 -4.80 10.63
N THR A 231 3.60 -4.40 9.39
CA THR A 231 4.96 -4.41 8.84
C THR A 231 5.45 -2.99 8.68
N GLU A 232 6.57 -2.68 9.32
CA GLU A 232 7.29 -1.42 9.14
C GLU A 232 8.75 -1.75 8.77
N HIS A 233 9.23 -1.18 7.66
CA HIS A 233 10.58 -1.47 7.13
C HIS A 233 10.90 -2.98 7.04
N ASN A 234 9.94 -3.77 6.56
CA ASN A 234 9.99 -5.24 6.48
C ASN A 234 10.14 -5.99 7.83
N ARG A 235 9.97 -5.31 8.96
CA ARG A 235 9.98 -5.91 10.30
C ARG A 235 8.57 -5.99 10.86
N PRO A 236 8.24 -7.02 11.66
CA PRO A 236 6.98 -7.08 12.38
C PRO A 236 6.97 -6.01 13.49
N VAL A 237 5.85 -5.32 13.62
CA VAL A 237 5.60 -4.35 14.69
C VAL A 237 4.23 -4.64 15.28
N ILE A 238 4.16 -4.77 16.60
CA ILE A 238 2.91 -4.96 17.32
C ILE A 238 2.40 -3.61 17.80
N SER A 239 1.23 -3.24 17.35
CA SER A 239 0.59 -1.96 17.65
C SER A 239 -0.61 -2.14 18.58
N THR A 240 -0.69 -1.35 19.63
CA THR A 240 -1.88 -1.22 20.49
C THR A 240 -2.93 -0.28 19.89
N VAL A 241 -2.54 0.48 18.86
CA VAL A 241 -3.47 1.33 18.10
C VAL A 241 -4.15 0.49 17.04
N LEU A 242 -5.41 0.17 17.25
CA LEU A 242 -6.26 -0.57 16.31
C LEU A 242 -6.91 0.37 15.30
N LYS A 243 -7.37 -0.18 14.18
CA LYS A 243 -7.94 0.60 13.07
C LYS A 243 -9.19 1.41 13.46
N THR A 244 -9.97 0.87 14.41
CA THR A 244 -11.18 1.51 14.95
C THR A 244 -11.28 1.20 16.44
N PRO A 245 -11.92 2.05 17.26
CA PRO A 245 -12.18 1.76 18.69
C PRO A 245 -12.92 0.44 18.89
N ALA A 246 -13.91 0.14 18.06
CA ALA A 246 -14.69 -1.11 18.09
C ALA A 246 -13.88 -2.38 17.74
N ALA A 247 -12.61 -2.22 17.34
CA ALA A 247 -11.75 -3.39 17.11
C ALA A 247 -11.29 -4.03 18.44
N LYS A 248 -11.22 -3.27 19.54
CA LYS A 248 -11.02 -3.83 20.88
C LYS A 248 -12.30 -4.56 21.31
N ARG A 249 -12.18 -5.85 21.56
CA ARG A 249 -13.32 -6.71 21.89
C ARG A 249 -12.87 -8.02 22.50
N ASP A 250 -13.74 -8.63 23.27
CA ASP A 250 -13.59 -9.99 23.76
C ASP A 250 -14.44 -10.92 22.87
N ILE A 251 -13.91 -12.10 22.59
CA ILE A 251 -14.50 -13.07 21.68
C ILE A 251 -14.59 -14.39 22.42
N PRO A 252 -15.79 -14.88 22.80
CA PRO A 252 -15.96 -16.22 23.31
C PRO A 252 -15.47 -17.26 22.32
N ILE A 253 -14.82 -18.31 22.79
CA ILE A 253 -14.28 -19.36 21.94
C ILE A 253 -14.87 -20.72 22.31
N PRO A 254 -15.10 -21.62 21.34
CA PRO A 254 -15.61 -22.96 21.59
C PRO A 254 -14.53 -23.83 22.24
N LYS A 255 -14.99 -24.90 22.91
CA LYS A 255 -14.13 -25.85 23.63
C LYS A 255 -13.00 -26.39 22.76
N CYS A 256 -13.26 -26.75 21.50
CA CYS A 256 -12.24 -27.30 20.59
C CYS A 256 -11.06 -26.35 20.35
N LEU A 257 -11.31 -25.02 20.30
CA LEU A 257 -10.25 -24.02 20.19
C LEU A 257 -9.56 -23.83 21.55
N ALA A 258 -10.32 -23.80 22.65
CA ALA A 258 -9.74 -23.67 23.99
C ALA A 258 -8.79 -24.82 24.31
N ASP A 259 -9.15 -26.06 23.98
CA ASP A 259 -8.31 -27.25 24.18
C ASP A 259 -7.03 -27.17 23.32
N CYS A 260 -7.16 -26.81 22.05
CA CYS A 260 -6.02 -26.59 21.16
C CYS A 260 -5.06 -25.49 21.68
N LEU A 261 -5.59 -24.41 22.28
CA LEU A 261 -4.80 -23.36 22.87
C LEU A 261 -4.09 -23.78 24.17
N ARG A 262 -4.73 -24.68 25.01
CA ARG A 262 -4.07 -25.25 26.17
C ARG A 262 -2.86 -26.07 25.77
N GLU A 263 -3.03 -27.01 24.82
CA GLU A 263 -1.94 -27.83 24.29
C GLU A 263 -0.79 -26.92 23.72
N ALA A 264 -1.17 -25.90 22.98
CA ALA A 264 -0.17 -24.96 22.41
C ALA A 264 0.56 -24.16 23.51
N LYS A 265 -0.11 -23.78 24.59
CA LYS A 265 0.46 -23.03 25.71
C LYS A 265 1.49 -23.85 26.49
N GLU A 266 1.24 -25.14 26.69
CA GLU A 266 2.17 -26.04 27.40
C GLU A 266 3.54 -26.16 26.73
N ILE A 267 3.60 -26.06 25.40
CA ILE A 267 4.84 -26.17 24.64
C ILE A 267 5.41 -24.82 24.21
N SER A 268 4.71 -23.72 24.51
CA SER A 268 5.14 -22.39 24.11
C SER A 268 6.22 -21.82 25.05
N HIS A 269 7.27 -21.26 24.45
CA HIS A 269 8.31 -20.50 25.17
C HIS A 269 8.31 -19.02 24.81
N SER A 270 7.22 -18.53 24.22
CA SER A 270 7.05 -17.16 23.75
C SER A 270 5.86 -16.49 24.41
N ASP A 271 5.89 -15.16 24.50
CA ASP A 271 4.71 -14.38 24.88
C ASP A 271 3.61 -14.43 23.80
N TYR A 272 3.99 -14.71 22.54
CA TYR A 272 3.07 -14.78 21.42
C TYR A 272 2.49 -16.19 21.23
N VAL A 273 1.20 -16.26 20.93
CA VAL A 273 0.53 -17.52 20.60
C VAL A 273 1.08 -18.14 19.32
N ILE A 274 1.48 -17.30 18.37
CA ILE A 274 2.16 -17.70 17.14
C ILE A 274 3.45 -16.91 17.04
N ALA A 275 4.57 -17.59 17.20
CA ALA A 275 5.91 -16.99 17.21
C ALA A 275 6.85 -17.69 16.22
N ASP A 276 8.00 -17.07 15.96
CA ASP A 276 9.11 -17.72 15.27
C ASP A 276 9.95 -18.57 16.23
N SER A 277 11.04 -19.13 15.73
CA SER A 277 11.93 -19.99 16.53
C SER A 277 12.69 -19.24 17.65
N GLN A 278 12.67 -17.92 17.64
CA GLN A 278 13.28 -17.07 18.68
C GLN A 278 12.23 -16.57 19.69
N GLY A 279 10.98 -16.94 19.52
CA GLY A 279 9.88 -16.46 20.36
C GLY A 279 9.31 -15.09 19.95
N GLU A 280 9.74 -14.54 18.80
CA GLU A 280 9.35 -13.23 18.31
C GLU A 280 8.17 -13.30 17.33
N PRO A 281 7.44 -12.18 17.08
CA PRO A 281 6.35 -12.14 16.12
C PRO A 281 6.83 -12.49 14.72
N LEU A 282 6.05 -13.31 14.00
CA LEU A 282 6.40 -13.69 12.64
C LEU A 282 6.55 -12.47 11.71
N ALA A 283 7.65 -12.41 10.98
CA ALA A 283 7.77 -11.52 9.83
C ALA A 283 6.82 -11.93 8.70
N ALA A 284 6.50 -11.00 7.78
CA ALA A 284 5.61 -11.27 6.65
C ALA A 284 6.07 -12.46 5.80
N SER A 285 7.37 -12.57 5.54
CA SER A 285 7.98 -13.68 4.80
C SER A 285 7.92 -15.02 5.55
N GLN A 286 8.05 -14.99 6.88
CA GLN A 286 7.91 -16.20 7.71
C GLN A 286 6.46 -16.68 7.71
N PHE A 287 5.49 -15.78 7.86
CA PHE A 287 4.08 -16.13 7.74
C PHE A 287 3.74 -16.70 6.35
N GLN A 288 4.29 -16.13 5.26
CA GLN A 288 4.11 -16.69 3.92
C GLN A 288 4.63 -18.13 3.83
N ARG A 289 5.77 -18.46 4.46
CA ARG A 289 6.30 -19.83 4.50
C ARG A 289 5.38 -20.76 5.31
N VAL A 290 4.83 -20.29 6.43
CA VAL A 290 3.83 -21.05 7.20
C VAL A 290 2.58 -21.29 6.35
N TRP A 291 2.09 -20.27 5.64
CA TRP A 291 0.91 -20.44 4.78
C TRP A 291 1.18 -21.31 3.55
N GLN A 292 2.44 -21.43 3.11
CA GLN A 292 2.82 -22.28 1.99
C GLN A 292 2.49 -23.75 2.24
N TYR A 293 2.45 -24.23 3.50
CA TYR A 293 2.02 -25.58 3.85
C TYR A 293 0.59 -25.88 3.39
N VAL A 294 -0.29 -24.90 3.39
CA VAL A 294 -1.66 -25.02 2.87
C VAL A 294 -1.64 -24.99 1.33
N VAL A 295 -0.96 -24.01 0.76
CA VAL A 295 -0.95 -23.77 -0.70
C VAL A 295 -0.41 -24.99 -1.46
N VAL A 296 0.66 -25.63 -0.99
CA VAL A 296 1.27 -26.78 -1.68
C VAL A 296 0.40 -28.04 -1.66
N ARG A 297 -0.59 -28.08 -0.78
CA ARG A 297 -1.55 -29.21 -0.66
C ARG A 297 -2.83 -29.01 -1.49
N SER A 298 -2.97 -27.85 -2.12
CA SER A 298 -4.10 -27.58 -3.03
C SER A 298 -3.89 -28.25 -4.38
N ALA A 299 -4.93 -28.96 -4.86
CA ALA A 299 -5.00 -29.58 -6.17
C ALA A 299 -5.46 -28.62 -7.28
N LYS A 300 -5.76 -27.35 -6.95
CA LYS A 300 -6.17 -26.37 -7.94
C LYS A 300 -5.06 -26.04 -8.94
N ALA A 301 -5.46 -25.74 -10.17
CA ALA A 301 -4.57 -25.24 -11.20
C ALA A 301 -3.87 -23.96 -10.75
N ARG A 302 -2.57 -23.93 -10.89
CA ARG A 302 -1.72 -22.79 -10.54
C ARG A 302 -0.75 -22.44 -11.66
N ASN A 303 -0.53 -21.14 -11.84
CA ASN A 303 0.43 -20.63 -12.80
C ASN A 303 1.75 -20.32 -12.10
N TYR A 304 2.85 -20.67 -12.73
CA TYR A 304 4.17 -20.21 -12.37
C TYR A 304 4.92 -19.72 -13.61
N TYR A 305 5.88 -18.86 -13.40
CA TYR A 305 6.64 -18.25 -14.48
C TYR A 305 8.10 -18.70 -14.35
N LYS A 306 8.69 -19.13 -15.46
CA LYS A 306 10.13 -19.40 -15.57
C LYS A 306 10.75 -18.41 -16.54
N TYR A 307 11.91 -17.88 -16.16
CA TYR A 307 12.72 -17.10 -17.08
C TYR A 307 13.56 -18.05 -17.94
N VAL A 308 13.35 -18.02 -19.23
CA VAL A 308 14.11 -18.80 -20.23
C VAL A 308 14.54 -17.82 -21.31
N ASN A 309 15.86 -17.72 -21.54
CA ASN A 309 16.45 -16.80 -22.52
C ASN A 309 15.96 -15.34 -22.41
N GLY A 310 15.84 -14.83 -21.19
CA GLY A 310 15.40 -13.45 -20.92
C GLY A 310 13.89 -13.21 -21.05
N GLN A 311 13.10 -14.24 -21.40
CA GLN A 311 11.65 -14.13 -21.51
C GLN A 311 10.96 -14.87 -20.36
N SER A 312 9.89 -14.28 -19.84
CA SER A 312 9.04 -14.89 -18.81
C SER A 312 8.00 -15.79 -19.44
N ILE A 313 8.17 -17.12 -19.32
CA ILE A 313 7.25 -18.13 -19.85
C ILE A 313 6.32 -18.59 -18.74
N LYS A 314 5.01 -18.52 -19.01
CA LYS A 314 3.96 -18.97 -18.10
C LYS A 314 3.73 -20.48 -18.27
N TYR A 315 3.76 -21.19 -17.14
CA TYR A 315 3.40 -22.61 -17.05
C TYR A 315 2.16 -22.76 -16.16
N THR A 316 1.25 -23.63 -16.56
CA THR A 316 0.09 -24.00 -15.73
C THR A 316 0.24 -25.45 -15.30
N VAL A 317 0.12 -25.70 -14.00
CA VAL A 317 0.11 -27.04 -13.41
C VAL A 317 -1.24 -27.27 -12.75
N THR A 318 -1.87 -28.38 -13.08
CA THR A 318 -3.10 -28.85 -12.43
C THR A 318 -2.77 -30.17 -11.73
N PRO A 319 -2.51 -30.13 -10.40
CA PRO A 319 -2.24 -31.34 -9.64
C PRO A 319 -3.50 -32.22 -9.57
N THR A 320 -3.31 -33.52 -9.45
CA THR A 320 -4.42 -34.48 -9.29
C THR A 320 -4.72 -34.68 -7.81
N LEU A 321 -5.96 -34.49 -7.39
CA LEU A 321 -6.41 -34.72 -6.03
C LEU A 321 -6.11 -36.16 -5.58
N GLY A 322 -5.59 -36.30 -4.37
CA GLY A 322 -5.22 -37.59 -3.80
C GLY A 322 -3.81 -38.07 -4.13
N MET A 323 -3.16 -37.51 -5.14
CA MET A 323 -1.77 -37.85 -5.50
C MET A 323 -0.76 -37.09 -4.66
N THR A 324 0.45 -37.61 -4.55
CA THR A 324 1.57 -36.95 -3.88
C THR A 324 2.39 -36.09 -4.85
N GLN A 325 3.13 -35.12 -4.32
CA GLN A 325 4.06 -34.37 -5.15
C GLN A 325 5.22 -35.24 -5.65
N LYS A 326 5.54 -35.14 -6.95
CA LYS A 326 6.59 -35.93 -7.61
C LYS A 326 7.93 -35.86 -6.87
N ASN A 327 8.34 -34.67 -6.43
CA ASN A 327 9.64 -34.45 -5.78
C ASN A 327 9.55 -34.36 -4.24
N GLN A 328 8.35 -34.45 -3.67
CA GLN A 328 8.08 -34.40 -2.23
C GLN A 328 6.93 -35.34 -1.86
N PRO A 329 7.18 -36.65 -1.82
CA PRO A 329 6.12 -37.66 -1.65
C PRO A 329 5.36 -37.57 -0.32
N LYS A 330 5.90 -36.88 0.68
CA LYS A 330 5.21 -36.58 1.93
C LYS A 330 4.08 -35.53 1.79
N ILE A 331 4.02 -34.80 0.67
CA ILE A 331 3.01 -33.79 0.43
C ILE A 331 1.95 -34.34 -0.51
N LYS A 332 0.73 -34.56 0.04
CA LYS A 332 -0.44 -35.02 -0.70
C LYS A 332 -1.32 -33.82 -1.10
N TYR A 333 -1.84 -33.84 -2.32
CA TYR A 333 -2.85 -32.87 -2.78
C TYR A 333 -4.22 -33.26 -2.22
N ALA A 334 -4.60 -32.70 -1.08
CA ALA A 334 -5.82 -33.06 -0.35
C ALA A 334 -6.93 -32.01 -0.47
N LEU A 335 -6.60 -30.76 -0.90
CA LEU A 335 -7.55 -29.67 -1.01
C LEU A 335 -7.94 -29.43 -2.47
N ASP A 336 -9.19 -29.60 -2.84
CA ASP A 336 -9.76 -29.28 -4.16
C ASP A 336 -10.21 -27.81 -4.25
N PHE A 337 -9.97 -27.02 -3.20
CA PHE A 337 -10.30 -25.61 -3.05
C PHE A 337 -9.10 -24.78 -2.58
N ASP A 338 -9.16 -23.46 -2.83
CA ASP A 338 -8.18 -22.51 -2.27
C ASP A 338 -8.67 -21.99 -0.93
N VAL A 339 -7.72 -21.77 -0.03
CA VAL A 339 -7.98 -21.14 1.27
C VAL A 339 -7.11 -19.91 1.42
N THR A 340 -7.67 -18.85 1.95
CA THR A 340 -6.93 -17.63 2.32
C THR A 340 -7.18 -17.31 3.79
N PRO A 341 -6.23 -16.64 4.47
CA PRO A 341 -6.42 -16.24 5.87
C PRO A 341 -7.71 -15.45 6.11
N HIS A 342 -8.10 -14.59 5.18
CA HIS A 342 -9.33 -13.80 5.31
C HIS A 342 -10.61 -14.65 5.13
N GLN A 343 -10.53 -15.73 4.35
CA GLN A 343 -11.67 -16.64 4.14
C GLN A 343 -12.01 -17.44 5.40
N LEU A 344 -11.01 -17.76 6.26
CA LEU A 344 -11.27 -18.39 7.56
C LEU A 344 -12.21 -17.53 8.42
N ARG A 345 -11.89 -16.24 8.52
CA ARG A 345 -12.75 -15.27 9.21
C ARG A 345 -14.12 -15.13 8.53
N HIS A 346 -14.16 -15.11 7.20
CA HIS A 346 -15.44 -15.06 6.47
C HIS A 346 -16.31 -16.29 6.82
N THR A 347 -15.72 -17.48 6.86
CA THR A 347 -16.41 -18.71 7.27
C THR A 347 -16.97 -18.60 8.69
N TYR A 348 -16.16 -18.13 9.65
CA TYR A 348 -16.63 -17.89 11.03
C TYR A 348 -17.84 -16.96 11.07
N ILE A 349 -17.77 -15.81 10.39
CA ILE A 349 -18.88 -14.83 10.40
C ILE A 349 -20.13 -15.40 9.74
N THR A 350 -19.99 -16.16 8.65
CA THR A 350 -21.13 -16.77 7.95
C THR A 350 -21.80 -17.86 8.80
N ASN A 351 -21.04 -18.59 9.60
CA ASN A 351 -21.58 -19.64 10.48
C ASN A 351 -22.20 -19.10 11.79
N LEU A 352 -22.00 -17.80 12.09
CA LEU A 352 -22.65 -17.13 13.22
C LEU A 352 -24.05 -16.57 12.85
N LEU A 353 -24.34 -16.40 11.56
CA LEU A 353 -25.61 -15.87 11.02
C LEU A 353 -26.57 -17.00 10.71
#